data_a140f6e1a9293abeba54f2a8d11b9d9c
#
_entry.id   a140f6e1a9293abeba54f2a8d11b9d9c
#
_cell.length_a   1.000
_cell.length_b   1.000
_cell.length_c   1.000
_cell.angle_alpha   90.00
_cell.angle_beta   90.00
_cell.angle_gamma   90.00
#
_symmetry.space_group_name_H-M   'P 1'
#
loop_
_entity.id
_entity.type
_entity.pdbx_description
1 polymer ?
#
loop_
_entity_poly.entity_id
_entity_poly.type
_entity_poly.pdbx_seq_one_letter_code
_entity_poly.pdbx_strand_id
1 'polypeptide(L)'
;MTELRPIRVAAEQPPNPDISAITALCKAAGDPLRMQILKVLQQNAYGVLELCQIFDIRQSAMSHHLKILANAGLVATRREGTTIFYRRNPSNTDVDLQVLQQVLFDTIDDARLDADLEDHLKQINNERASASVEFFNRNVARLSLIHISEPTRRS
;
A
#
# COMPACT_ATOMS: atom_id res chain seq x y z
N MET A 1 -27.38 -48.14 -27.96
CA MET A 1 -26.98 -47.61 -26.65
C MET A 1 -26.09 -46.40 -26.88
N THR A 2 -26.64 -45.22 -26.63
CA THR A 2 -25.89 -43.98 -26.73
C THR A 2 -25.14 -43.77 -25.42
N GLU A 3 -23.84 -43.98 -25.45
CA GLU A 3 -22.98 -43.55 -24.35
C GLU A 3 -22.97 -42.01 -24.31
N LEU A 4 -23.54 -41.47 -23.25
CA LEU A 4 -23.37 -40.08 -22.90
C LEU A 4 -21.91 -39.82 -22.51
N ARG A 5 -21.13 -39.30 -23.45
CA ARG A 5 -19.82 -38.76 -23.13
C ARG A 5 -19.99 -37.64 -22.13
N PRO A 6 -19.27 -37.63 -21.01
CA PRO A 6 -19.30 -36.46 -20.13
C PRO A 6 -18.86 -35.24 -20.94
N ILE A 7 -19.71 -34.22 -20.92
CA ILE A 7 -19.36 -32.93 -21.44
C ILE A 7 -18.11 -32.48 -20.64
N ARG A 8 -16.94 -32.57 -21.28
CA ARG A 8 -15.79 -31.86 -20.74
C ARG A 8 -16.18 -30.37 -20.78
N VAL A 9 -16.59 -29.86 -19.65
CA VAL A 9 -16.52 -28.44 -19.43
C VAL A 9 -15.04 -28.11 -19.63
N ALA A 10 -14.72 -27.50 -20.76
CA ALA A 10 -13.41 -26.93 -20.96
C ALA A 10 -13.17 -26.04 -19.74
N ALA A 11 -12.16 -26.38 -18.94
CA ALA A 11 -11.72 -25.46 -17.92
C ALA A 11 -11.54 -24.13 -18.63
N GLU A 12 -12.38 -23.15 -18.34
CA GLU A 12 -12.23 -21.81 -18.87
C GLU A 12 -10.81 -21.39 -18.50
N GLN A 13 -9.95 -21.36 -19.50
CA GLN A 13 -8.62 -20.76 -19.31
C GLN A 13 -8.90 -19.33 -18.86
N PRO A 14 -8.25 -18.87 -17.79
CA PRO A 14 -8.39 -17.47 -17.41
C PRO A 14 -8.12 -16.63 -18.66
N PRO A 15 -8.97 -15.64 -18.95
CA PRO A 15 -8.78 -14.81 -20.12
C PRO A 15 -7.36 -14.27 -20.11
N ASN A 16 -6.67 -14.39 -21.23
CA ASN A 16 -5.34 -13.76 -21.39
C ASN A 16 -5.45 -12.28 -21.05
N PRO A 17 -4.43 -11.69 -20.39
CA PRO A 17 -4.47 -10.30 -20.04
C PRO A 17 -4.68 -9.46 -21.31
N ASP A 18 -5.59 -8.51 -21.23
CA ASP A 18 -5.81 -7.56 -22.31
C ASP A 18 -4.55 -6.69 -22.50
N ILE A 19 -4.13 -6.50 -23.74
CA ILE A 19 -3.01 -5.61 -24.07
C ILE A 19 -3.19 -4.22 -23.48
N SER A 20 -4.42 -3.72 -23.42
CA SER A 20 -4.71 -2.42 -22.80
C SER A 20 -4.38 -2.39 -21.31
N ALA A 21 -4.64 -3.48 -20.59
CA ALA A 21 -4.30 -3.61 -19.17
C ALA A 21 -2.79 -3.69 -18.94
N ILE A 22 -2.07 -4.45 -19.77
CA ILE A 22 -0.61 -4.50 -19.77
C ILE A 22 -0.02 -3.11 -20.06
N THR A 23 -0.54 -2.43 -21.07
CA THR A 23 -0.11 -1.09 -21.44
C THR A 23 -0.33 -0.09 -20.31
N ALA A 24 -1.49 -0.14 -19.64
CA ALA A 24 -1.79 0.74 -18.51
C ALA A 24 -0.80 0.52 -17.36
N LEU A 25 -0.47 -0.73 -17.04
CA LEU A 25 0.51 -1.08 -16.03
C LEU A 25 1.91 -0.55 -16.39
N CYS A 26 2.36 -0.77 -17.61
CA CYS A 26 3.66 -0.30 -18.09
C CYS A 26 3.75 1.23 -18.13
N LYS A 27 2.68 1.92 -18.55
CA LYS A 27 2.63 3.39 -18.52
C LYS A 27 2.66 3.95 -17.10
N ALA A 28 1.92 3.34 -16.19
CA ALA A 28 1.93 3.75 -14.79
C ALA A 28 3.31 3.58 -14.16
N ALA A 29 3.98 2.47 -14.43
CA ALA A 29 5.33 2.18 -13.97
C ALA A 29 6.42 2.98 -14.71
N GLY A 30 6.15 3.47 -15.91
CA GLY A 30 7.13 4.15 -16.78
C GLY A 30 7.47 5.60 -16.39
N ASP A 31 7.32 5.98 -15.14
CA ASP A 31 7.63 7.32 -14.62
C ASP A 31 8.51 7.17 -13.37
N PRO A 32 9.66 7.89 -13.29
CA PRO A 32 10.58 7.77 -12.16
C PRO A 32 9.95 8.08 -10.82
N LEU A 33 9.09 9.08 -10.74
CA LEU A 33 8.41 9.45 -9.49
C LEU A 33 7.44 8.35 -9.05
N ARG A 34 6.67 7.79 -9.95
CA ARG A 34 5.75 6.69 -9.64
C ARG A 34 6.50 5.43 -9.22
N MET A 35 7.66 5.13 -9.83
CA MET A 35 8.52 4.04 -9.38
C MET A 35 9.02 4.25 -7.96
N GLN A 36 9.43 5.46 -7.61
CA GLN A 36 9.85 5.81 -6.25
C GLN A 36 8.70 5.71 -5.24
N ILE A 37 7.49 6.12 -5.63
CA ILE A 37 6.29 5.94 -4.80
C ILE A 37 6.07 4.46 -4.51
N LEU A 38 6.15 3.59 -5.51
CA LEU A 38 5.99 2.15 -5.32
C LEU A 38 7.04 1.58 -4.37
N LYS A 39 8.29 2.06 -4.44
CA LYS A 39 9.32 1.65 -3.50
C LYS A 39 9.04 2.12 -2.07
N VAL A 40 8.63 3.35 -1.89
CA VAL A 40 8.25 3.89 -0.57
C VAL A 40 7.11 3.09 0.06
N LEU A 41 6.17 2.62 -0.76
CA LEU A 41 5.04 1.81 -0.31
C LEU A 41 5.38 0.32 -0.08
N GLN A 42 6.65 -0.05 -0.10
CA GLN A 42 7.07 -1.45 0.07
C GLN A 42 6.64 -2.06 1.40
N GLN A 43 6.85 -1.35 2.49
CA GLN A 43 6.66 -1.90 3.84
C GLN A 43 5.47 -1.30 4.57
N ASN A 44 5.09 -0.08 4.25
CA ASN A 44 4.08 0.66 4.97
C ASN A 44 3.06 1.32 4.05
N ALA A 45 1.84 1.45 4.54
CA ALA A 45 0.85 2.33 3.94
C ALA A 45 1.06 3.78 4.39
N TYR A 46 0.85 4.73 3.48
CA TYR A 46 0.95 6.16 3.77
C TYR A 46 -0.27 6.91 3.27
N GLY A 47 -0.65 7.95 4.00
CA GLY A 47 -1.66 8.91 3.57
C GLY A 47 -1.10 9.86 2.49
N VAL A 48 -1.99 10.51 1.75
CA VAL A 48 -1.59 11.45 0.69
C VAL A 48 -0.70 12.59 1.21
N LEU A 49 -1.00 13.14 2.38
CA LEU A 49 -0.22 14.23 2.96
C LEU A 49 1.18 13.78 3.40
N GLU A 50 1.30 12.58 3.93
CA GLU A 50 2.61 11.99 4.26
C GLU A 50 3.45 11.79 3.00
N LEU A 51 2.85 11.26 1.93
CA LEU A 51 3.53 11.11 0.65
C LEU A 51 3.96 12.46 0.06
N CYS A 52 3.13 13.50 0.19
CA CYS A 52 3.50 14.85 -0.21
C CYS A 52 4.73 15.36 0.55
N GLN A 53 4.82 15.09 1.84
CA GLN A 53 5.98 15.46 2.66
C GLN A 53 7.23 14.67 2.29
N ILE A 54 7.10 13.35 2.07
CA ILE A 54 8.22 12.49 1.68
C ILE A 54 8.80 12.96 0.34
N PHE A 55 7.95 13.24 -0.64
CA PHE A 55 8.36 13.60 -2.01
C PHE A 55 8.55 15.09 -2.25
N ASP A 56 8.17 15.94 -1.30
CA ASP A 56 8.18 17.39 -1.42
C ASP A 56 7.45 17.89 -2.67
N ILE A 57 6.23 17.39 -2.88
CA ILE A 57 5.37 17.79 -4.00
C ILE A 57 3.97 18.16 -3.51
N ARG A 58 3.26 18.90 -4.35
CA ARG A 58 1.89 19.36 -4.07
C ARG A 58 0.92 18.18 -4.04
N GLN A 59 -0.11 18.30 -3.22
CA GLN A 59 -1.16 17.28 -3.09
C GLN A 59 -1.84 16.97 -4.42
N SER A 60 -2.10 17.96 -5.27
CA SER A 60 -2.70 17.75 -6.59
C SER A 60 -1.84 16.86 -7.50
N ALA A 61 -0.53 17.07 -7.49
CA ALA A 61 0.42 16.25 -8.25
C ALA A 61 0.50 14.83 -7.69
N MET A 62 0.62 14.69 -6.37
CA MET A 62 0.64 13.39 -5.72
C MET A 62 -0.65 12.60 -5.99
N SER A 63 -1.80 13.24 -5.83
CA SER A 63 -3.10 12.62 -6.09
C SER A 63 -3.23 12.15 -7.54
N HIS A 64 -2.70 12.91 -8.49
CA HIS A 64 -2.67 12.51 -9.91
C HIS A 64 -1.84 11.25 -10.13
N HIS A 65 -0.64 11.17 -9.57
CA HIS A 65 0.22 9.98 -9.66
C HIS A 65 -0.39 8.76 -8.98
N LEU A 66 -0.98 8.94 -7.80
CA LEU A 66 -1.65 7.86 -7.08
C LEU A 66 -2.87 7.32 -7.82
N LYS A 67 -3.63 8.20 -8.48
CA LYS A 67 -4.77 7.80 -9.33
C LYS A 67 -4.32 6.95 -10.52
N ILE A 68 -3.24 7.33 -11.19
CA ILE A 68 -2.66 6.54 -12.29
C ILE A 68 -2.23 5.16 -11.79
N LEU A 69 -1.53 5.09 -10.67
CA LEU A 69 -1.10 3.83 -10.06
C LEU A 69 -2.29 2.95 -9.63
N ALA A 70 -3.31 3.55 -9.04
CA ALA A 70 -4.52 2.83 -8.63
C ALA A 70 -5.32 2.28 -9.82
N ASN A 71 -5.47 3.08 -10.87
CA ASN A 71 -6.16 2.64 -12.09
C ASN A 71 -5.42 1.50 -12.82
N ALA A 72 -4.11 1.43 -12.69
CA ALA A 72 -3.30 0.33 -13.22
C ALA A 72 -3.25 -0.90 -12.31
N GLY A 73 -3.88 -0.84 -11.12
CA GLY A 73 -3.91 -1.94 -10.16
C GLY A 73 -2.63 -2.12 -9.35
N LEU A 74 -1.70 -1.14 -9.39
CA LEU A 74 -0.42 -1.21 -8.67
C LEU A 74 -0.51 -0.79 -7.20
N VAL A 75 -1.45 0.08 -6.87
CA VAL A 75 -1.73 0.50 -5.50
C VAL A 75 -3.18 0.25 -5.12
N ALA A 76 -3.39 -0.05 -3.85
CA ALA A 76 -4.70 -0.20 -3.24
C ALA A 76 -4.87 0.86 -2.16
N THR A 77 -6.10 1.20 -1.87
CA THR A 77 -6.46 2.19 -0.85
C THR A 77 -7.23 1.55 0.29
N ARG A 78 -7.04 2.10 1.47
CA ARG A 78 -7.84 1.77 2.66
C ARG A 78 -8.24 3.05 3.37
N ARG A 79 -9.51 3.18 3.68
CA ARG A 79 -10.01 4.31 4.47
C ARG A 79 -9.99 3.96 5.95
N GLU A 80 -9.37 4.82 6.75
CA GLU A 80 -9.44 4.80 8.22
C GLU A 80 -9.95 6.16 8.69
N GLY A 81 -11.19 6.23 9.18
CA GLY A 81 -11.83 7.48 9.52
C GLY A 81 -11.98 8.39 8.30
N THR A 82 -11.37 9.57 8.34
CA THR A 82 -11.34 10.54 7.25
C THR A 82 -10.09 10.44 6.38
N THR A 83 -9.15 9.59 6.74
CA THR A 83 -7.86 9.44 6.06
C THR A 83 -7.88 8.25 5.11
N ILE A 84 -7.38 8.46 3.89
CA ILE A 84 -7.16 7.41 2.90
C ILE A 84 -5.68 7.05 2.91
N PHE A 85 -5.38 5.78 3.18
CA PHE A 85 -4.05 5.23 3.11
C PHE A 85 -3.83 4.49 1.81
N TYR A 86 -2.65 4.67 1.24
CA TYR A 86 -2.20 4.00 0.02
C TYR A 86 -1.16 2.95 0.35
N ARG A 87 -1.27 1.80 -0.27
CA ARG A 87 -0.31 0.70 -0.17
C ARG A 87 -0.13 0.03 -1.52
N ARG A 88 0.93 -0.76 -1.68
CA ARG A 88 1.01 -1.65 -2.84
C ARG A 88 -0.19 -2.59 -2.86
N ASN A 89 -0.71 -2.85 -4.05
CA ASN A 89 -1.75 -3.85 -4.20
C ASN A 89 -1.13 -5.25 -4.11
N PRO A 90 -1.50 -6.07 -3.12
CA PRO A 90 -0.88 -7.38 -2.92
C PRO A 90 -1.31 -8.41 -3.98
N SER A 91 -2.42 -8.18 -4.65
CA SER A 91 -2.97 -9.11 -5.62
C SER A 91 -3.64 -8.38 -6.77
N ASN A 92 -3.34 -8.81 -7.98
CA ASN A 92 -4.09 -8.43 -9.16
C ASN A 92 -5.15 -9.51 -9.44
N THR A 93 -6.30 -9.13 -9.97
CA THR A 93 -7.35 -10.07 -10.36
C THR A 93 -6.93 -10.92 -11.57
N ASP A 94 -6.02 -10.44 -12.37
CA ASP A 94 -5.42 -11.14 -13.50
C ASP A 94 -4.10 -11.78 -13.06
N VAL A 95 -4.01 -13.11 -13.18
CA VAL A 95 -2.84 -13.89 -12.73
C VAL A 95 -1.57 -13.52 -13.50
N ASP A 96 -1.68 -13.27 -14.81
CA ASP A 96 -0.51 -12.92 -15.63
C ASP A 96 -0.01 -11.51 -15.31
N LEU A 97 -0.92 -10.57 -15.10
CA LEU A 97 -0.58 -9.23 -14.62
C LEU A 97 0.00 -9.26 -13.21
N GLN A 98 -0.46 -10.18 -12.36
CA GLN A 98 0.10 -10.36 -11.03
C GLN A 98 1.56 -10.80 -11.09
N VAL A 99 1.93 -11.69 -11.99
CA VAL A 99 3.32 -12.12 -12.18
C VAL A 99 4.19 -10.94 -12.61
N LEU A 100 3.75 -10.17 -13.60
CA LEU A 100 4.45 -8.96 -14.07
C LEU A 100 4.61 -7.93 -12.95
N GLN A 101 3.54 -7.69 -12.20
CA GLN A 101 3.53 -6.78 -11.06
C GLN A 101 4.52 -7.23 -9.97
N GLN A 102 4.55 -8.51 -9.65
CA GLN A 102 5.46 -9.04 -8.63
C GLN A 102 6.92 -8.88 -9.04
N VAL A 103 7.26 -9.21 -10.28
CA VAL A 103 8.62 -9.02 -10.83
C VAL A 103 9.01 -7.54 -10.80
N LEU A 104 8.09 -6.65 -11.14
CA LEU A 104 8.31 -5.20 -11.08
C LEU A 104 8.60 -4.75 -9.64
N PHE A 105 7.80 -5.18 -8.68
CA PHE A 105 7.98 -4.84 -7.27
C PHE A 105 9.30 -5.36 -6.72
N ASP A 106 9.65 -6.61 -6.99
CA ASP A 106 10.91 -7.21 -6.56
C ASP A 106 12.12 -6.43 -7.13
N THR A 107 12.03 -6.04 -8.39
CA THR A 107 13.07 -5.25 -9.06
C THR A 107 13.20 -3.84 -8.45
N ILE A 108 12.07 -3.19 -8.19
CA ILE A 108 12.05 -1.86 -7.55
C ILE A 108 12.64 -1.94 -6.13
N ASP A 109 12.39 -3.02 -5.42
CA ASP A 109 12.85 -3.19 -4.04
C ASP A 109 14.38 -3.26 -3.92
N ASP A 110 15.04 -3.74 -4.96
CA ASP A 110 16.50 -3.74 -5.07
C ASP A 110 17.09 -2.39 -5.52
N ALA A 111 16.26 -1.50 -6.04
CA ALA A 111 16.70 -0.19 -6.48
C ALA A 111 16.95 0.77 -5.30
N ARG A 112 17.84 1.73 -5.47
CA ARG A 112 18.13 2.74 -4.46
C ARG A 112 17.15 3.91 -4.61
N LEU A 113 16.71 4.45 -3.46
CA LEU A 113 16.07 5.76 -3.42
C LEU A 113 17.11 6.87 -3.47
N ASP A 114 16.68 8.05 -3.92
CA ASP A 114 17.49 9.25 -3.78
C ASP A 114 17.72 9.57 -2.30
N ALA A 115 18.89 10.11 -1.95
CA ALA A 115 19.29 10.36 -0.57
C ALA A 115 18.32 11.28 0.18
N ASP A 116 17.84 12.33 -0.47
CA ASP A 116 16.88 13.28 0.12
C ASP A 116 15.55 12.59 0.42
N LEU A 117 15.12 11.71 -0.47
CA LEU A 117 13.89 10.94 -0.32
C LEU A 117 14.00 9.94 0.84
N GLU A 118 15.14 9.27 0.98
CA GLU A 118 15.42 8.39 2.12
C GLU A 118 15.38 9.15 3.45
N ASP A 119 15.94 10.35 3.50
CA ASP A 119 15.94 11.18 4.70
C ASP A 119 14.54 11.61 5.10
N HIS A 120 13.73 12.09 4.14
CA HIS A 120 12.35 12.42 4.38
C HIS A 120 11.51 11.22 4.84
N LEU A 121 11.73 10.07 4.23
CA LEU A 121 11.06 8.83 4.61
C LEU A 121 11.41 8.43 6.06
N LYS A 122 12.67 8.49 6.43
CA LYS A 122 13.11 8.24 7.81
C LYS A 122 12.47 9.21 8.80
N GLN A 123 12.38 10.49 8.45
CA GLN A 123 11.74 11.50 9.28
C GLN A 123 10.27 11.17 9.53
N ILE A 124 9.50 10.87 8.49
CA ILE A 124 8.07 10.50 8.62
C ILE A 124 7.90 9.23 9.46
N ASN A 125 8.73 8.22 9.25
CA ASN A 125 8.67 6.99 10.03
C ASN A 125 9.05 7.23 11.50
N ASN A 126 9.99 8.11 11.80
CA ASN A 126 10.35 8.50 13.16
C ASN A 126 9.22 9.28 13.84
N GLU A 127 8.56 10.19 13.16
CA GLU A 127 7.39 10.92 13.66
C GLU A 127 6.25 9.96 14.00
N ARG A 128 5.99 8.97 13.15
CA ARG A 128 4.99 7.92 13.42
C ARG A 128 5.34 7.10 14.65
N ALA A 129 6.59 6.67 14.79
CA ALA A 129 7.05 5.90 15.94
C ALA A 129 6.92 6.71 17.23
N SER A 130 7.28 7.98 17.23
CA SER A 130 7.14 8.89 18.37
C SER A 130 5.68 9.10 18.77
N ALA A 131 4.79 9.31 17.82
CA ALA A 131 3.36 9.44 18.06
C ALA A 131 2.75 8.17 18.67
N SER A 132 3.17 6.99 18.19
CA SER A 132 2.75 5.70 18.75
C SER A 132 3.21 5.52 20.19
N VAL A 133 4.44 5.88 20.51
CA VAL A 133 4.99 5.80 21.87
C VAL A 133 4.26 6.76 22.80
N GLU A 134 4.01 7.99 22.41
CA GLU A 134 3.22 8.96 23.19
C GLU A 134 1.80 8.46 23.46
N PHE A 135 1.14 7.94 22.46
CA PHE A 135 -0.20 7.39 22.58
C PHE A 135 -0.22 6.20 23.56
N PHE A 136 0.75 5.30 23.45
CA PHE A 136 0.89 4.17 24.35
C PHE A 136 1.14 4.62 25.81
N ASN A 137 2.05 5.57 26.02
CA ASN A 137 2.36 6.10 27.35
C ASN A 137 1.17 6.79 28.00
N ARG A 138 0.38 7.54 27.24
CA ARG A 138 -0.87 8.16 27.74
C ARG A 138 -1.88 7.11 28.17
N ASN A 139 -2.06 6.04 27.41
CA ASN A 139 -2.99 4.97 27.73
C ASN A 139 -2.52 4.16 28.95
N VAL A 140 -1.23 3.88 29.08
CA VAL A 140 -0.65 3.21 30.24
C VAL A 140 -0.83 4.08 31.50
N ALA A 141 -0.58 5.37 31.42
CA ALA A 141 -0.80 6.30 32.52
C ALA A 141 -2.28 6.36 32.94
N ARG A 142 -3.21 6.36 32.00
CA ARG A 142 -4.66 6.27 32.27
C ARG A 142 -5.03 5.00 32.98
N LEU A 143 -4.51 3.86 32.56
CA LEU A 143 -4.77 2.56 33.21
C LEU A 143 -4.19 2.51 34.64
N SER A 144 -3.02 3.06 34.85
CA SER A 144 -2.42 3.21 36.18
C SER A 144 -3.25 4.08 37.09
N LEU A 145 -3.78 5.19 36.65
CA LEU A 145 -4.65 6.07 37.41
C LEU A 145 -5.99 5.42 37.76
N ILE A 146 -6.54 4.61 36.88
CA ILE A 146 -7.77 3.85 37.12
C ILE A 146 -7.53 2.78 38.17
N HIS A 147 -6.37 2.11 38.18
CA HIS A 147 -6.01 1.13 39.20
C HIS A 147 -5.77 1.75 40.58
N ILE A 148 -5.23 2.95 40.65
CA ILE A 148 -4.98 3.67 41.92
C ILE A 148 -6.28 4.21 42.51
N SER A 149 -7.30 4.46 41.73
CA SER A 149 -8.59 4.99 42.17
C SER A 149 -9.58 3.91 42.62
N GLU A 150 -9.28 2.63 42.53
CA GLU A 150 -10.12 1.59 43.11
C GLU A 150 -10.00 1.62 44.63
N PRO A 151 -11.13 1.85 45.37
CA PRO A 151 -11.09 1.79 46.80
C PRO A 151 -10.77 0.36 47.23
N THR A 152 -9.64 0.15 47.85
CA THR A 152 -9.36 -1.08 48.59
C THR A 152 -10.44 -1.26 49.65
N ARG A 153 -11.42 -2.10 49.37
CA ARG A 153 -12.32 -2.57 50.42
C ARG A 153 -11.51 -3.43 51.39
N ARG A 154 -11.14 -2.85 52.50
CA ARG A 154 -10.85 -3.62 53.70
C ARG A 154 -12.18 -3.93 54.35
N SER A 155 -12.55 -5.19 54.32
CA SER A 155 -13.55 -5.74 55.21
C SER A 155 -13.07 -5.66 56.67
#